data_eaafba9250da1dda0f8a50267455d11f
#
_entry.id   eaafba9250da1dda0f8a50267455d11f
#
_cell.length_a   1.000
_cell.length_b   1.000
_cell.length_c   1.000
_cell.angle_alpha   90.00
_cell.angle_beta   90.00
_cell.angle_gamma   90.00
#
_symmetry.space_group_name_H-M   'P 1'
#
loop_
_entity.id
_entity.type
_entity.pdbx_description
1 polymer ?
#
loop_
_entity_poly.entity_id
_entity_poly.type
_entity_poly.pdbx_seq_one_letter_code
_entity_poly.pdbx_strand_id
1 'polypeptide(L)'
;MFTVNVMSAPYNAKGDGITNDRAAIQQAIDDASNAGGGKVVLDGGRTFLSGNIILKSNVELHFGDGATLFQSSDPDDFVKPVDGGYKPYRPQCGHNICAEIKWSHLWYYNYPFVFAERGAHDFKITGKGTIRMMPVDDPEKLFKLCPIGFYRVSDFEISDITVTDYHSYGMMPFTSRNGLIKNVTIENSSHGNGDGICLMNSRDIRITGCRMSTGDDSVYIFSSYKDPRKSEWWSSDEPEPSVNIEIDHNDLKSDHCKAFGMILWGIDCPDQSKVEVRNVYVHDNHFQTMGNWNYNPYTTRPGCPPVTTVRFENNVVDGIEPNFFETQVSDMNYYHSSREFHNGDFESGGLVFWAYRKNEDENSVSLSCDGEGNHFGCISSLEKGEASLYQGLYISAHAPCCFWAKVQTSGDKCRMFVRNLETQALVASRDLSNTEWEDVWFEFSVPESGNYHIGIERGEAAKGWAKIDNAVLLGNNDAAFGYARVATDPQRSWKPLYFYDPDLWKDEK
;
A
#
# COMPACT_ATOMS: atom_id res chain seq x y z
N MET A 1 9.17 12.86 33.66
CA MET A 1 8.25 12.77 32.51
C MET A 1 6.85 13.05 33.05
N PHE A 2 6.15 14.02 32.51
CA PHE A 2 4.77 14.33 32.89
C PHE A 2 3.88 13.10 32.55
N THR A 3 3.13 12.63 33.56
CA THR A 3 2.23 11.48 33.37
C THR A 3 0.94 11.79 34.15
N VAL A 4 -0.17 11.69 33.41
CA VAL A 4 -1.50 11.95 33.96
C VAL A 4 -2.48 10.87 33.59
N ASN A 5 -3.37 10.60 34.55
CA ASN A 5 -4.52 9.75 34.32
C ASN A 5 -5.75 10.65 34.15
N VAL A 6 -6.49 10.45 33.06
CA VAL A 6 -7.64 11.30 32.72
C VAL A 6 -8.78 11.23 33.72
N MET A 7 -8.87 10.16 34.53
CA MET A 7 -9.86 10.01 35.59
C MET A 7 -9.49 10.76 36.85
N SER A 8 -8.23 11.16 37.00
CA SER A 8 -7.77 11.92 38.18
C SER A 8 -8.07 13.40 38.04
N ALA A 9 -8.12 14.09 39.18
CA ALA A 9 -8.20 15.55 39.17
C ALA A 9 -6.94 16.15 38.49
N PRO A 10 -7.09 17.24 37.75
CA PRO A 10 -8.31 18.06 37.58
C PRO A 10 -9.26 17.56 36.48
N TYR A 11 -8.90 16.52 35.68
CA TYR A 11 -9.61 16.12 34.48
C TYR A 11 -10.96 15.44 34.79
N ASN A 12 -10.98 14.46 35.69
CA ASN A 12 -12.18 13.79 36.20
C ASN A 12 -13.06 13.12 35.12
N ALA A 13 -12.44 12.57 34.05
CA ALA A 13 -13.13 11.74 33.11
C ALA A 13 -13.88 10.60 33.80
N LYS A 14 -15.02 10.18 33.28
CA LYS A 14 -15.86 9.16 33.92
C LYS A 14 -15.51 7.75 33.46
N GLY A 15 -15.20 7.57 32.21
CA GLY A 15 -14.92 6.23 31.64
C GLY A 15 -16.09 5.26 31.82
N ASP A 16 -17.32 5.75 31.80
CA ASP A 16 -18.55 4.99 32.06
C ASP A 16 -19.28 4.58 30.75
N GLY A 17 -18.76 4.99 29.60
CA GLY A 17 -19.33 4.73 28.28
C GLY A 17 -20.58 5.56 27.94
N ILE A 18 -20.97 6.50 28.81
CA ILE A 18 -22.18 7.32 28.67
C ILE A 18 -21.84 8.81 28.70
N THR A 19 -21.01 9.20 29.63
CA THR A 19 -20.56 10.60 29.78
C THR A 19 -19.57 10.94 28.69
N ASN A 20 -19.75 12.07 28.02
CA ASN A 20 -18.76 12.57 27.06
C ASN A 20 -17.51 13.04 27.80
N ASP A 21 -16.43 12.29 27.68
CA ASP A 21 -15.14 12.53 28.31
C ASP A 21 -14.17 13.34 27.44
N ARG A 22 -14.59 13.79 26.26
CA ARG A 22 -13.74 14.49 25.30
C ARG A 22 -12.98 15.66 25.93
N ALA A 23 -13.68 16.52 26.68
CA ALA A 23 -13.06 17.72 27.26
C ALA A 23 -11.97 17.36 28.26
N ALA A 24 -12.20 16.34 29.09
CA ALA A 24 -11.25 15.84 30.07
C ALA A 24 -10.00 15.25 29.42
N ILE A 25 -10.18 14.42 28.40
CA ILE A 25 -9.07 13.80 27.66
C ILE A 25 -8.27 14.88 26.93
N GLN A 26 -8.93 15.81 26.24
CA GLN A 26 -8.26 16.87 25.50
C GLN A 26 -7.47 17.80 26.42
N GLN A 27 -8.02 18.16 27.57
CA GLN A 27 -7.31 18.98 28.55
C GLN A 27 -6.04 18.29 29.07
N ALA A 28 -6.09 16.98 29.30
CA ALA A 28 -4.91 16.21 29.68
C ALA A 28 -3.83 16.19 28.60
N ILE A 29 -4.22 16.09 27.32
CA ILE A 29 -3.32 16.16 26.18
C ILE A 29 -2.69 17.56 26.07
N ASP A 30 -3.51 18.60 26.21
CA ASP A 30 -3.06 19.99 26.15
C ASP A 30 -2.08 20.31 27.27
N ASP A 31 -2.36 19.88 28.49
CA ASP A 31 -1.49 20.07 29.65
C ASP A 31 -0.17 19.30 29.49
N ALA A 32 -0.23 18.05 28.98
CA ALA A 32 0.97 17.26 28.68
C ALA A 32 1.86 17.96 27.64
N SER A 33 1.26 18.45 26.56
CA SER A 33 1.98 19.18 25.50
C SER A 33 2.59 20.49 26.04
N ASN A 34 1.83 21.27 26.83
CA ASN A 34 2.29 22.52 27.43
C ASN A 34 3.42 22.30 28.48
N ALA A 35 3.47 21.12 29.10
CA ALA A 35 4.56 20.72 29.97
C ALA A 35 5.83 20.28 29.21
N GLY A 36 5.85 20.38 27.87
CA GLY A 36 6.95 19.93 27.02
C GLY A 36 6.89 18.45 26.63
N GLY A 37 5.75 17.81 26.86
CA GLY A 37 5.48 16.42 26.54
C GLY A 37 5.14 15.56 27.75
N GLY A 38 4.48 14.43 27.50
CA GLY A 38 4.09 13.52 28.56
C GLY A 38 3.19 12.38 28.12
N LYS A 39 2.82 11.57 29.11
CA LYS A 39 1.96 10.41 28.92
C LYS A 39 0.58 10.67 29.51
N VAL A 40 -0.44 10.59 28.65
CA VAL A 40 -1.86 10.69 29.03
C VAL A 40 -2.46 9.29 29.05
N VAL A 41 -2.96 8.85 30.18
CA VAL A 41 -3.41 7.48 30.41
C VAL A 41 -4.93 7.42 30.47
N LEU A 42 -5.51 6.59 29.60
CA LEU A 42 -6.88 6.10 29.67
C LEU A 42 -6.88 4.82 30.50
N ASP A 43 -7.60 4.79 31.62
CA ASP A 43 -7.60 3.66 32.56
C ASP A 43 -8.10 2.36 31.91
N GLY A 44 -7.44 1.27 32.27
CA GLY A 44 -7.81 -0.06 31.82
C GLY A 44 -9.23 -0.48 32.20
N GLY A 45 -9.89 -1.23 31.32
CA GLY A 45 -11.25 -1.73 31.53
C GLY A 45 -12.33 -0.65 31.55
N ARG A 46 -12.02 0.57 31.14
CA ARG A 46 -12.97 1.70 31.07
C ARG A 46 -13.35 2.01 29.64
N THR A 47 -14.55 2.57 29.44
CA THR A 47 -15.04 3.04 28.15
C THR A 47 -15.25 4.55 28.19
N PHE A 48 -14.46 5.27 27.43
CA PHE A 48 -14.51 6.74 27.33
C PHE A 48 -15.30 7.11 26.07
N LEU A 49 -16.55 7.53 26.23
CA LEU A 49 -17.34 8.10 25.15
C LEU A 49 -16.77 9.47 24.80
N SER A 50 -16.51 9.73 23.52
CA SER A 50 -15.84 10.97 23.12
C SER A 50 -16.23 11.43 21.72
N GLY A 51 -16.26 12.74 21.50
CA GLY A 51 -16.01 13.33 20.19
C GLY A 51 -14.55 13.12 19.77
N ASN A 52 -14.11 13.78 18.71
CA ASN A 52 -12.74 13.60 18.23
C ASN A 52 -11.69 14.13 19.21
N ILE A 53 -10.57 13.43 19.30
CA ILE A 53 -9.40 13.76 20.11
C ILE A 53 -8.29 14.29 19.19
N ILE A 54 -7.64 15.38 19.63
CA ILE A 54 -6.57 16.03 18.88
C ILE A 54 -5.24 15.85 19.61
N LEU A 55 -4.35 15.07 19.03
CA LEU A 55 -3.01 14.83 19.53
C LEU A 55 -2.07 15.97 19.20
N LYS A 56 -1.09 16.17 20.06
CA LYS A 56 -0.06 17.20 19.96
C LYS A 56 1.33 16.62 20.07
N SER A 57 2.31 17.44 19.70
CA SER A 57 3.72 17.05 19.77
C SER A 57 4.13 16.61 21.18
N ASN A 58 5.01 15.63 21.25
CA ASN A 58 5.60 15.07 22.47
C ASN A 58 4.61 14.40 23.41
N VAL A 59 3.41 14.02 22.95
CA VAL A 59 2.38 13.41 23.79
C VAL A 59 2.20 11.94 23.43
N GLU A 60 2.21 11.08 24.45
CA GLU A 60 1.78 9.70 24.37
C GLU A 60 0.35 9.57 24.90
N LEU A 61 -0.60 9.19 24.02
CA LEU A 61 -1.94 8.73 24.43
C LEU A 61 -1.87 7.23 24.68
N HIS A 62 -1.96 6.84 25.94
CA HIS A 62 -1.79 5.46 26.36
C HIS A 62 -3.10 4.84 26.82
N PHE A 63 -3.42 3.72 26.24
CA PHE A 63 -4.57 2.90 26.60
C PHE A 63 -4.15 1.84 27.62
N GLY A 64 -4.66 1.92 28.83
CA GLY A 64 -4.57 0.82 29.80
C GLY A 64 -5.24 -0.45 29.24
N ASP A 65 -4.88 -1.61 29.76
CA ASP A 65 -5.40 -2.89 29.30
C ASP A 65 -6.93 -2.91 29.27
N GLY A 66 -7.53 -3.10 28.09
CA GLY A 66 -8.97 -3.11 27.87
C GLY A 66 -9.66 -1.74 27.96
N ALA A 67 -8.92 -0.62 27.97
CA ALA A 67 -9.50 0.70 27.81
C ALA A 67 -10.11 0.86 26.41
N THR A 68 -11.27 1.49 26.31
CA THR A 68 -11.95 1.75 25.05
C THR A 68 -12.19 3.25 24.89
N LEU A 69 -11.71 3.83 23.80
CA LEU A 69 -12.13 5.15 23.33
C LEU A 69 -13.25 4.94 22.32
N PHE A 70 -14.47 5.37 22.64
CA PHE A 70 -15.67 5.10 21.86
C PHE A 70 -16.21 6.37 21.22
N GLN A 71 -16.47 6.32 19.92
CA GLN A 71 -16.99 7.46 19.16
C GLN A 71 -18.39 7.84 19.61
N SER A 72 -18.60 9.12 19.94
CA SER A 72 -19.93 9.67 20.20
C SER A 72 -20.81 9.68 18.95
N SER A 73 -22.09 9.42 19.15
CA SER A 73 -23.13 9.58 18.11
C SER A 73 -23.68 11.00 18.03
N ASP A 74 -23.36 11.88 18.96
CA ASP A 74 -23.80 13.28 18.95
C ASP A 74 -22.83 14.12 18.09
N PRO A 75 -23.27 14.67 16.95
CA PRO A 75 -22.41 15.49 16.10
C PRO A 75 -21.95 16.79 16.76
N ASP A 76 -22.58 17.21 17.84
CA ASP A 76 -22.20 18.43 18.58
C ASP A 76 -21.02 18.18 19.54
N ASP A 77 -20.61 16.93 19.73
CA ASP A 77 -19.45 16.55 20.54
C ASP A 77 -18.09 16.80 19.86
N PHE A 78 -18.10 17.19 18.59
CA PHE A 78 -16.89 17.29 17.79
C PHE A 78 -16.36 18.71 17.67
N VAL A 79 -15.05 18.83 17.46
CA VAL A 79 -14.35 20.09 17.30
C VAL A 79 -13.36 20.03 16.15
N LYS A 80 -12.92 21.21 15.70
CA LYS A 80 -11.76 21.32 14.83
C LYS A 80 -10.73 22.29 15.40
N PRO A 81 -9.44 22.10 15.09
CA PRO A 81 -8.40 23.02 15.54
C PRO A 81 -8.56 24.39 14.87
N VAL A 82 -8.25 25.43 15.64
CA VAL A 82 -8.12 26.81 15.20
C VAL A 82 -6.95 27.45 15.93
N ASP A 83 -6.52 28.62 15.44
CA ASP A 83 -5.47 29.36 16.12
C ASP A 83 -5.86 29.63 17.59
N GLY A 84 -5.04 29.12 18.51
CA GLY A 84 -5.23 29.27 19.95
C GLY A 84 -6.24 28.33 20.61
N GLY A 85 -6.70 27.27 19.93
CA GLY A 85 -7.58 26.28 20.56
C GLY A 85 -8.46 25.50 19.60
N TYR A 86 -9.71 25.31 20.01
CA TYR A 86 -10.68 24.50 19.30
C TYR A 86 -12.01 25.23 19.14
N LYS A 87 -12.71 24.97 18.04
CA LYS A 87 -14.08 25.42 17.86
C LYS A 87 -15.02 24.27 17.52
N PRO A 88 -16.33 24.39 17.83
CA PRO A 88 -17.31 23.40 17.44
C PRO A 88 -17.20 23.07 15.95
N TYR A 89 -17.29 21.79 15.63
CA TYR A 89 -17.30 21.25 14.31
C TYR A 89 -18.38 20.18 14.22
N ARG A 90 -19.20 20.24 13.23
CA ARG A 90 -20.23 19.23 13.02
C ARG A 90 -19.84 18.38 11.83
N PRO A 91 -19.55 17.08 12.04
CA PRO A 91 -19.24 16.17 10.93
C PRO A 91 -20.35 16.17 9.90
N GLN A 92 -19.98 16.05 8.64
CA GLN A 92 -20.94 15.91 7.55
C GLN A 92 -21.60 14.53 7.62
N CYS A 93 -22.90 14.48 7.47
CA CYS A 93 -23.69 13.25 7.40
C CYS A 93 -24.43 13.14 6.06
N GLY A 94 -24.96 11.94 5.77
CA GLY A 94 -25.45 11.53 4.46
C GLY A 94 -26.44 12.46 3.76
N HIS A 95 -27.26 13.20 4.50
CA HIS A 95 -28.29 14.08 3.93
C HIS A 95 -27.83 15.47 3.50
N ASN A 96 -26.67 15.93 3.93
CA ASN A 96 -26.18 17.28 3.65
C ASN A 96 -25.11 17.34 2.55
N ILE A 97 -25.04 16.29 1.74
CA ILE A 97 -23.98 16.15 0.73
C ILE A 97 -24.47 16.73 -0.58
N CYS A 98 -23.66 17.59 -1.19
CA CYS A 98 -23.86 17.95 -2.59
C CYS A 98 -23.77 16.69 -3.47
N ALA A 99 -24.49 16.68 -4.58
CA ALA A 99 -24.59 15.52 -5.48
C ALA A 99 -23.24 14.97 -5.99
N GLU A 100 -22.16 15.70 -5.77
CA GLU A 100 -20.79 15.34 -6.18
C GLU A 100 -20.06 14.46 -5.15
N ILE A 101 -20.50 14.44 -3.89
CA ILE A 101 -19.89 13.64 -2.83
C ILE A 101 -20.70 12.38 -2.60
N LYS A 102 -20.15 11.24 -2.97
CA LYS A 102 -20.77 9.96 -2.63
C LYS A 102 -20.69 9.74 -1.12
N TRP A 103 -21.80 9.36 -0.50
CA TRP A 103 -21.89 9.03 0.92
C TRP A 103 -20.76 8.08 1.41
N SER A 104 -20.35 7.17 0.54
CA SER A 104 -19.26 6.22 0.80
C SER A 104 -17.89 6.86 1.08
N HIS A 105 -17.69 8.15 0.78
CA HIS A 105 -16.38 8.82 0.88
C HIS A 105 -16.34 9.95 1.90
N LEU A 106 -17.32 10.04 2.80
CA LEU A 106 -17.42 11.12 3.79
C LEU A 106 -16.22 11.26 4.71
N TRP A 107 -15.53 10.16 5.02
CA TRP A 107 -14.35 10.19 5.88
C TRP A 107 -13.18 10.99 5.33
N TYR A 108 -13.11 11.23 4.04
CA TYR A 108 -12.09 12.12 3.48
C TYR A 108 -12.30 13.58 3.85
N TYR A 109 -13.57 13.97 4.08
CA TYR A 109 -13.95 15.35 4.34
C TYR A 109 -14.02 15.64 5.83
N ASN A 110 -14.43 14.67 6.62
CA ASN A 110 -14.56 14.82 8.06
C ASN A 110 -13.19 14.72 8.74
N TYR A 111 -13.00 15.49 9.82
CA TYR A 111 -11.84 15.31 10.69
C TYR A 111 -11.85 13.89 11.27
N PRO A 112 -10.70 13.22 11.34
CA PRO A 112 -10.59 11.91 11.97
C PRO A 112 -11.00 11.89 13.44
N PHE A 113 -11.38 10.73 13.95
CA PHE A 113 -11.75 10.57 15.33
C PHE A 113 -10.56 10.78 16.29
N VAL A 114 -9.44 10.16 16.01
CA VAL A 114 -8.15 10.51 16.61
C VAL A 114 -7.30 11.19 15.53
N PHE A 115 -7.07 12.45 15.74
CA PHE A 115 -6.42 13.34 14.79
C PHE A 115 -5.14 13.93 15.41
N ALA A 116 -4.05 14.03 14.67
CA ALA A 116 -2.87 14.78 15.10
C ALA A 116 -2.81 16.13 14.38
N GLU A 117 -2.52 17.19 15.10
CA GLU A 117 -2.37 18.53 14.52
C GLU A 117 -1.30 18.53 13.41
N ARG A 118 -1.53 19.34 12.37
CA ARG A 118 -0.54 19.53 11.30
C ARG A 118 0.79 20.01 11.91
N GLY A 119 1.85 19.29 11.61
CA GLY A 119 3.18 19.58 12.15
C GLY A 119 3.47 18.96 13.51
N ALA A 120 2.53 18.21 14.09
CA ALA A 120 2.79 17.45 15.30
C ALA A 120 3.91 16.42 15.06
N HIS A 121 4.74 16.23 16.06
CA HIS A 121 5.88 15.33 16.02
C HIS A 121 6.14 14.68 17.38
N ASP A 122 6.90 13.59 17.40
CA ASP A 122 7.26 12.86 18.63
C ASP A 122 6.03 12.46 19.46
N PHE A 123 4.94 12.04 18.83
CA PHE A 123 3.74 11.59 19.53
C PHE A 123 3.52 10.09 19.39
N LYS A 124 2.76 9.53 20.32
CA LYS A 124 2.48 8.09 20.34
C LYS A 124 1.02 7.80 20.69
N ILE A 125 0.50 6.70 20.12
CA ILE A 125 -0.72 6.03 20.55
C ILE A 125 -0.31 4.60 20.92
N THR A 126 -0.43 4.24 22.19
CA THR A 126 0.12 2.97 22.70
C THR A 126 -0.83 2.25 23.65
N GLY A 127 -0.51 1.01 23.95
CA GLY A 127 -1.20 0.23 24.99
C GLY A 127 -2.22 -0.76 24.42
N LYS A 128 -2.77 -1.61 25.32
CA LYS A 128 -3.66 -2.72 24.94
C LYS A 128 -5.13 -2.34 25.03
N GLY A 129 -5.51 -1.25 24.37
CA GLY A 129 -6.89 -0.79 24.33
C GLY A 129 -7.47 -0.71 22.93
N THR A 130 -8.67 -0.17 22.84
CA THR A 130 -9.48 -0.18 21.62
C THR A 130 -9.94 1.23 21.26
N ILE A 131 -9.77 1.59 20.01
CA ILE A 131 -10.49 2.70 19.36
C ILE A 131 -11.68 2.08 18.63
N ARG A 132 -12.86 2.36 19.16
CA ARG A 132 -14.11 1.81 18.67
C ARG A 132 -14.96 2.88 18.03
N MET A 133 -15.34 2.65 16.79
CA MET A 133 -16.23 3.56 16.09
C MET A 133 -17.69 3.25 16.38
N MET A 134 -18.56 4.17 16.05
CA MET A 134 -19.99 4.01 16.29
C MET A 134 -20.60 3.03 15.29
N PRO A 135 -21.42 2.03 15.72
CA PRO A 135 -22.12 1.13 14.81
C PRO A 135 -23.04 1.88 13.85
N VAL A 136 -23.14 1.39 12.60
CA VAL A 136 -24.00 1.99 11.55
C VAL A 136 -25.35 1.34 11.55
N ASP A 137 -26.25 1.77 12.43
CA ASP A 137 -27.63 1.30 12.43
C ASP A 137 -28.56 2.15 11.56
N ASP A 138 -28.23 3.42 11.34
CA ASP A 138 -29.03 4.34 10.53
C ASP A 138 -28.14 5.20 9.63
N PRO A 139 -28.03 4.87 8.32
CA PRO A 139 -27.21 5.62 7.37
C PRO A 139 -27.57 7.11 7.28
N GLU A 140 -28.77 7.51 7.66
CA GLU A 140 -29.23 8.88 7.56
C GLU A 140 -28.73 9.76 8.73
N LYS A 141 -28.45 9.16 9.86
CA LYS A 141 -27.97 9.86 11.06
C LYS A 141 -26.47 9.77 11.24
N LEU A 142 -25.81 8.97 10.41
CA LEU A 142 -24.43 8.63 10.59
C LEU A 142 -23.49 9.55 9.86
N PHE A 143 -22.50 10.01 10.55
CA PHE A 143 -21.30 10.60 9.96
C PHE A 143 -20.13 9.62 10.05
N LYS A 144 -19.47 9.41 8.91
CA LYS A 144 -18.31 8.55 8.82
C LYS A 144 -17.04 9.33 9.14
N LEU A 145 -16.25 8.79 10.05
CA LEU A 145 -14.93 9.32 10.37
C LEU A 145 -13.90 8.23 10.15
N CYS A 146 -12.70 8.63 9.76
CA CYS A 146 -11.54 7.77 9.89
C CYS A 146 -11.19 7.62 11.38
N PRO A 147 -10.97 6.40 11.90
CA PRO A 147 -10.57 6.20 13.29
C PRO A 147 -9.30 6.96 13.66
N ILE A 148 -8.25 6.85 12.86
CA ILE A 148 -6.96 7.51 13.09
C ILE A 148 -6.51 8.18 11.79
N GLY A 149 -6.29 9.49 11.81
CA GLY A 149 -5.80 10.19 10.64
C GLY A 149 -4.99 11.43 10.99
N PHE A 150 -3.95 11.70 10.18
CA PHE A 150 -3.13 12.88 10.36
C PHE A 150 -2.51 13.33 9.04
N TYR A 151 -2.11 14.58 9.03
CA TYR A 151 -1.56 15.21 7.85
C TYR A 151 -0.32 16.05 8.20
N ARG A 152 0.80 15.76 7.52
CA ARG A 152 2.08 16.45 7.70
C ARG A 152 2.59 16.37 9.14
N VAL A 153 2.64 15.16 9.67
CA VAL A 153 3.24 14.85 10.96
C VAL A 153 4.54 14.07 10.79
N SER A 154 5.33 14.01 11.85
CA SER A 154 6.57 13.22 11.84
C SER A 154 6.83 12.54 13.18
N ASP A 155 7.73 11.55 13.16
CA ASP A 155 8.27 10.94 14.38
C ASP A 155 7.14 10.38 15.27
N PHE A 156 6.31 9.50 14.71
CA PHE A 156 5.15 8.95 15.41
C PHE A 156 5.23 7.42 15.59
N GLU A 157 4.60 6.96 16.65
CA GLU A 157 4.43 5.53 16.94
C GLU A 157 2.97 5.21 17.26
N ILE A 158 2.43 4.16 16.61
CA ILE A 158 1.13 3.59 16.93
C ILE A 158 1.34 2.11 17.21
N SER A 159 1.11 1.69 18.46
CA SER A 159 1.43 0.32 18.83
C SER A 159 0.43 -0.31 19.80
N ASP A 160 0.25 -1.62 19.60
CA ASP A 160 -0.46 -2.55 20.48
C ASP A 160 -1.97 -2.28 20.65
N ILE A 161 -2.57 -1.38 19.89
CA ILE A 161 -3.99 -1.01 19.94
C ILE A 161 -4.85 -1.82 18.99
N THR A 162 -6.14 -1.84 19.23
CA THR A 162 -7.18 -2.36 18.33
C THR A 162 -8.03 -1.22 17.78
N VAL A 163 -8.32 -1.25 16.47
CA VAL A 163 -9.30 -0.40 15.78
C VAL A 163 -10.44 -1.29 15.32
N THR A 164 -11.67 -0.98 15.71
CA THR A 164 -12.83 -1.83 15.41
C THR A 164 -14.10 -1.06 15.13
N ASP A 165 -15.07 -1.74 14.52
CA ASP A 165 -16.41 -1.23 14.18
C ASP A 165 -16.37 0.02 13.28
N TYR A 166 -15.39 0.11 12.40
CA TYR A 166 -15.17 1.28 11.55
C TYR A 166 -15.88 1.15 10.18
N HIS A 167 -16.06 2.31 9.51
CA HIS A 167 -16.84 2.42 8.27
C HIS A 167 -16.07 3.05 7.13
N SER A 168 -14.76 3.17 7.27
CA SER A 168 -13.88 3.91 6.39
C SER A 168 -12.52 3.26 6.38
N TYR A 169 -11.48 4.01 6.16
CA TYR A 169 -10.12 3.56 6.38
C TYR A 169 -9.79 3.51 7.86
N GLY A 170 -9.20 2.43 8.33
CA GLY A 170 -8.81 2.27 9.73
C GLY A 170 -7.76 3.28 10.16
N MET A 171 -6.81 3.60 9.26
CA MET A 171 -5.75 4.56 9.53
C MET A 171 -5.30 5.28 8.25
N MET A 172 -5.16 6.62 8.32
CA MET A 172 -4.75 7.47 7.20
C MET A 172 -3.63 8.45 7.60
N PRO A 173 -2.36 8.05 7.57
CA PRO A 173 -1.24 9.00 7.59
C PRO A 173 -1.08 9.61 6.19
N PHE A 174 -1.29 10.93 6.07
CA PHE A 174 -1.12 11.66 4.82
C PHE A 174 0.09 12.58 4.89
N THR A 175 0.96 12.54 3.88
CA THR A 175 2.16 13.37 3.76
C THR A 175 2.97 13.38 5.07
N SER A 176 3.10 12.21 5.68
CA SER A 176 3.68 12.00 7.01
C SER A 176 4.95 11.18 6.92
N ARG A 177 5.82 11.28 7.94
CA ARG A 177 7.14 10.65 7.87
C ARG A 177 7.65 10.14 9.22
N ASN A 178 8.65 9.26 9.18
CA ASN A 178 9.30 8.66 10.36
C ASN A 178 8.26 8.00 11.28
N GLY A 179 7.49 7.06 10.73
CA GLY A 179 6.38 6.40 11.43
C GLY A 179 6.63 4.94 11.73
N LEU A 180 6.28 4.51 12.93
CA LEU A 180 6.20 3.11 13.31
C LEU A 180 4.77 2.73 13.63
N ILE A 181 4.22 1.76 12.90
CA ILE A 181 2.91 1.14 13.16
C ILE A 181 3.17 -0.32 13.49
N LYS A 182 2.94 -0.71 14.75
CA LYS A 182 3.39 -2.00 15.24
C LYS A 182 2.33 -2.71 16.07
N ASN A 183 2.14 -4.02 15.81
CA ASN A 183 1.21 -4.87 16.57
C ASN A 183 -0.21 -4.30 16.65
N VAL A 184 -0.67 -3.59 15.63
CA VAL A 184 -2.01 -3.02 15.58
C VAL A 184 -2.98 -4.05 15.02
N THR A 185 -4.15 -4.18 15.65
CA THR A 185 -5.27 -4.97 15.12
C THR A 185 -6.29 -4.03 14.49
N ILE A 186 -6.70 -4.32 13.25
CA ILE A 186 -7.79 -3.60 12.55
C ILE A 186 -8.81 -4.63 12.09
N GLU A 187 -10.04 -4.52 12.60
CA GLU A 187 -11.06 -5.54 12.35
C GLU A 187 -12.49 -4.98 12.37
N ASN A 188 -13.45 -5.81 11.94
CA ASN A 188 -14.87 -5.47 11.95
C ASN A 188 -15.21 -4.20 11.15
N SER A 189 -14.70 -4.12 9.93
CA SER A 189 -15.22 -3.11 9.01
C SER A 189 -16.67 -3.41 8.65
N SER A 190 -17.53 -2.42 8.77
CA SER A 190 -18.95 -2.55 8.40
C SER A 190 -19.25 -2.11 6.96
N HIS A 191 -18.23 -1.81 6.17
CA HIS A 191 -18.39 -1.24 4.83
C HIS A 191 -17.41 -1.81 3.82
N GLY A 192 -17.87 -1.94 2.57
CA GLY A 192 -17.07 -2.43 1.46
C GLY A 192 -15.83 -1.58 1.11
N ASN A 193 -15.75 -0.33 1.56
CA ASN A 193 -14.55 0.51 1.53
C ASN A 193 -13.93 0.62 2.93
N GLY A 194 -13.93 -0.45 3.68
CA GLY A 194 -13.32 -0.51 4.99
C GLY A 194 -11.88 -0.98 4.90
N ASP A 195 -11.02 -0.11 4.40
CA ASP A 195 -9.60 -0.36 4.25
C ASP A 195 -8.89 -0.39 5.61
N GLY A 196 -7.72 -0.98 5.68
CA GLY A 196 -6.90 -0.98 6.88
C GLY A 196 -6.04 0.28 7.00
N ILE A 197 -4.81 0.24 6.50
CA ILE A 197 -3.86 1.36 6.56
C ILE A 197 -3.63 1.92 5.16
N CYS A 198 -3.92 3.20 4.98
CA CYS A 198 -3.63 3.95 3.77
C CYS A 198 -2.48 4.94 4.00
N LEU A 199 -1.36 4.72 3.33
CA LEU A 199 -0.21 5.63 3.34
C LEU A 199 -0.28 6.55 2.12
N MET A 200 -0.82 7.76 2.25
CA MET A 200 -0.85 8.71 1.13
C MET A 200 0.36 9.64 1.16
N ASN A 201 1.16 9.63 0.09
CA ASN A 201 2.30 10.53 -0.07
C ASN A 201 3.18 10.59 1.20
N SER A 202 3.43 9.44 1.81
CA SER A 202 4.11 9.32 3.10
C SER A 202 5.40 8.53 2.97
N ARG A 203 6.37 8.77 3.84
CA ARG A 203 7.69 8.17 3.73
C ARG A 203 8.31 7.78 5.07
N ASP A 204 9.34 6.94 5.00
CA ASP A 204 10.08 6.49 6.18
C ASP A 204 9.13 5.84 7.21
N ILE A 205 8.30 4.88 6.76
CA ILE A 205 7.27 4.25 7.59
C ILE A 205 7.48 2.74 7.60
N ARG A 206 7.39 2.16 8.80
CA ARG A 206 7.35 0.72 8.98
C ARG A 206 6.01 0.28 9.55
N ILE A 207 5.42 -0.77 8.94
CA ILE A 207 4.21 -1.46 9.40
C ILE A 207 4.62 -2.90 9.72
N THR A 208 4.61 -3.27 10.99
CA THR A 208 5.14 -4.58 11.42
C THR A 208 4.29 -5.25 12.50
N GLY A 209 4.15 -6.59 12.41
CA GLY A 209 3.44 -7.39 13.40
C GLY A 209 1.95 -7.09 13.50
N CYS A 210 1.34 -6.43 12.53
CA CYS A 210 -0.06 -6.04 12.54
C CYS A 210 -0.96 -7.20 12.08
N ARG A 211 -2.18 -7.21 12.58
CA ARG A 211 -3.24 -8.12 12.15
C ARG A 211 -4.42 -7.34 11.62
N MET A 212 -4.83 -7.62 10.39
CA MET A 212 -5.93 -6.92 9.76
C MET A 212 -6.94 -7.88 9.16
N SER A 213 -8.23 -7.57 9.37
CA SER A 213 -9.34 -8.20 8.67
C SER A 213 -10.25 -7.09 8.16
N THR A 214 -10.11 -6.75 6.89
CA THR A 214 -10.67 -5.55 6.28
C THR A 214 -11.73 -5.89 5.26
N GLY A 215 -12.65 -4.97 5.05
CA GLY A 215 -13.66 -5.10 4.01
C GLY A 215 -13.13 -4.77 2.61
N ASP A 216 -12.06 -3.97 2.52
CA ASP A 216 -11.39 -3.57 1.29
C ASP A 216 -9.87 -3.77 1.46
N ASP A 217 -9.01 -2.95 0.89
CA ASP A 217 -7.56 -3.11 0.94
C ASP A 217 -7.02 -3.10 2.38
N SER A 218 -6.17 -4.08 2.76
CA SER A 218 -5.63 -4.10 4.13
C SER A 218 -4.53 -3.05 4.33
N VAL A 219 -3.54 -3.03 3.45
CA VAL A 219 -2.51 -1.98 3.42
C VAL A 219 -2.34 -1.51 1.99
N TYR A 220 -2.37 -0.20 1.79
CA TYR A 220 -1.98 0.31 0.50
C TYR A 220 -1.21 1.63 0.56
N ILE A 221 -0.36 1.82 -0.46
CA ILE A 221 0.40 3.03 -0.68
C ILE A 221 -0.32 3.85 -1.74
N PHE A 222 -0.60 5.10 -1.41
CA PHE A 222 -1.34 5.99 -2.26
C PHE A 222 -0.51 7.21 -2.62
N SER A 223 -0.31 7.41 -3.92
CA SER A 223 0.35 8.60 -4.46
C SER A 223 -0.70 9.49 -5.12
N SER A 224 -0.83 10.73 -4.68
CA SER A 224 -1.87 11.64 -5.16
C SER A 224 -1.34 13.06 -5.38
N TYR A 225 -1.91 13.75 -6.37
CA TYR A 225 -1.67 15.15 -6.64
C TYR A 225 -2.95 15.85 -7.07
N LYS A 226 -3.25 16.99 -6.44
CA LYS A 226 -4.47 17.79 -6.69
C LYS A 226 -5.75 16.95 -6.70
N ASP A 227 -5.86 16.10 -5.69
CA ASP A 227 -7.05 15.28 -5.52
C ASP A 227 -8.30 16.17 -5.50
N PRO A 228 -9.35 15.85 -6.29
CA PRO A 228 -10.58 16.62 -6.31
C PRO A 228 -11.35 16.59 -4.99
N ARG A 229 -11.04 15.62 -4.12
CA ARG A 229 -11.62 15.54 -2.78
C ARG A 229 -10.98 16.63 -1.91
N LYS A 230 -11.75 17.61 -1.54
CA LYS A 230 -11.28 18.74 -0.73
C LYS A 230 -11.63 18.53 0.72
N SER A 231 -10.64 18.66 1.59
CA SER A 231 -10.80 18.60 3.03
C SER A 231 -10.20 19.81 3.71
N GLU A 232 -10.68 20.13 4.91
CA GLU A 232 -10.06 21.15 5.75
C GLU A 232 -8.80 20.63 6.46
N TRP A 233 -8.65 19.32 6.61
CA TRP A 233 -7.59 18.73 7.42
C TRP A 233 -6.42 18.15 6.61
N TRP A 234 -6.59 17.88 5.31
CA TRP A 234 -5.52 17.41 4.44
C TRP A 234 -5.63 18.01 3.04
N SER A 235 -4.52 17.97 2.29
CA SER A 235 -4.44 18.38 0.89
C SER A 235 -3.38 17.57 0.16
N SER A 236 -3.60 17.30 -1.12
CA SER A 236 -2.63 16.74 -2.05
C SER A 236 -2.05 17.78 -3.01
N ASP A 237 -2.21 19.06 -2.73
CA ASP A 237 -1.69 20.14 -3.60
C ASP A 237 -0.16 20.24 -3.56
N GLU A 238 0.44 19.83 -2.44
CA GLU A 238 1.89 19.78 -2.21
C GLU A 238 2.29 18.35 -1.83
N PRO A 239 2.36 17.42 -2.78
CA PRO A 239 2.68 16.04 -2.49
C PRO A 239 4.14 15.85 -2.08
N GLU A 240 4.39 14.80 -1.33
CA GLU A 240 5.70 14.23 -1.08
C GLU A 240 5.76 12.81 -1.68
N PRO A 241 6.93 12.29 -2.07
CA PRO A 241 7.02 10.94 -2.59
C PRO A 241 6.75 9.91 -1.51
N SER A 242 6.19 8.77 -1.90
CA SER A 242 6.03 7.60 -1.02
C SER A 242 7.30 6.76 -1.10
N VAL A 243 8.22 6.94 -0.16
CA VAL A 243 9.54 6.31 -0.17
C VAL A 243 9.91 5.69 1.16
N ASN A 244 10.80 4.69 1.14
CA ASN A 244 11.30 4.00 2.32
C ASN A 244 10.16 3.44 3.17
N ILE A 245 9.37 2.55 2.62
CA ILE A 245 8.24 1.92 3.30
C ILE A 245 8.54 0.45 3.49
N GLU A 246 8.53 -0.01 4.74
CA GLU A 246 8.71 -1.41 5.10
C GLU A 246 7.41 -1.98 5.66
N ILE A 247 7.00 -3.15 5.15
CA ILE A 247 5.80 -3.85 5.56
C ILE A 247 6.18 -5.31 5.82
N ASP A 248 6.23 -5.69 7.10
CA ASP A 248 6.78 -6.98 7.49
C ASP A 248 6.05 -7.66 8.66
N HIS A 249 6.09 -9.00 8.70
CA HIS A 249 5.55 -9.82 9.78
C HIS A 249 4.06 -9.56 10.08
N ASN A 250 3.28 -9.17 9.10
CA ASN A 250 1.86 -8.88 9.25
C ASN A 250 1.00 -10.07 8.81
N ASP A 251 -0.18 -10.20 9.43
CA ASP A 251 -1.26 -11.09 9.01
C ASP A 251 -2.40 -10.24 8.44
N LEU A 252 -2.47 -10.17 7.11
CA LEU A 252 -3.34 -9.24 6.39
C LEU A 252 -4.41 -10.01 5.62
N LYS A 253 -5.66 -9.79 5.99
CA LYS A 253 -6.83 -10.37 5.34
C LYS A 253 -7.70 -9.27 4.74
N SER A 254 -8.01 -9.39 3.45
CA SER A 254 -9.02 -8.59 2.77
C SER A 254 -10.19 -9.47 2.34
N ASP A 255 -11.42 -9.07 2.63
CA ASP A 255 -12.60 -9.88 2.31
C ASP A 255 -12.95 -9.87 0.82
N HIS A 256 -12.65 -8.79 0.08
CA HIS A 256 -12.98 -8.74 -1.35
C HIS A 256 -12.03 -7.90 -2.20
N CYS A 257 -10.95 -7.39 -1.63
CA CYS A 257 -9.97 -6.60 -2.38
C CYS A 257 -8.54 -7.09 -2.12
N LYS A 258 -7.60 -6.21 -1.86
CA LYS A 258 -6.17 -6.54 -1.78
C LYS A 258 -5.67 -6.57 -0.34
N ALA A 259 -4.87 -7.57 0.01
CA ALA A 259 -4.12 -7.53 1.26
C ALA A 259 -3.04 -6.43 1.23
N PHE A 260 -2.42 -6.21 0.06
CA PHE A 260 -1.51 -5.10 -0.20
C PHE A 260 -1.75 -4.51 -1.58
N GLY A 261 -1.62 -3.19 -1.74
CA GLY A 261 -1.75 -2.53 -3.04
C GLY A 261 -1.04 -1.18 -3.11
N MET A 262 -0.95 -0.66 -4.34
CA MET A 262 -0.46 0.69 -4.61
C MET A 262 -1.43 1.40 -5.55
N ILE A 263 -1.77 2.65 -5.25
CA ILE A 263 -2.69 3.47 -6.05
C ILE A 263 -1.98 4.76 -6.45
N LEU A 264 -1.84 4.99 -7.75
CA LEU A 264 -1.03 6.08 -8.29
C LEU A 264 -1.92 7.11 -9.03
N TRP A 265 -2.33 8.15 -8.32
CA TRP A 265 -3.16 9.22 -8.88
C TRP A 265 -2.41 10.53 -9.14
N GLY A 266 -1.11 10.51 -9.01
CA GLY A 266 -0.26 11.70 -9.21
C GLY A 266 0.12 12.00 -10.66
N ILE A 267 -0.61 11.51 -11.67
CA ILE A 267 -0.26 11.58 -13.08
C ILE A 267 0.03 13.00 -13.58
N ASP A 268 -0.83 13.93 -13.18
CA ASP A 268 -0.74 15.31 -13.65
C ASP A 268 0.25 16.16 -12.84
N CYS A 269 1.02 15.55 -11.94
CA CYS A 269 2.04 16.26 -11.19
C CYS A 269 3.17 16.71 -12.10
N PRO A 270 3.47 18.02 -12.20
CA PRO A 270 4.54 18.52 -13.09
C PRO A 270 5.92 17.98 -12.71
N ASP A 271 6.13 17.69 -11.44
CA ASP A 271 7.34 17.10 -10.91
C ASP A 271 7.03 15.69 -10.41
N GLN A 272 7.27 14.69 -11.24
CA GLN A 272 6.96 13.30 -10.96
C GLN A 272 7.76 12.74 -9.77
N SER A 273 8.89 13.34 -9.42
CA SER A 273 9.66 12.94 -8.25
C SER A 273 8.91 13.16 -6.92
N LYS A 274 7.91 14.03 -6.92
CA LYS A 274 7.08 14.31 -5.73
C LYS A 274 5.93 13.34 -5.54
N VAL A 275 5.66 12.50 -6.51
CA VAL A 275 4.57 11.53 -6.48
C VAL A 275 5.05 10.10 -6.78
N GLU A 276 6.35 9.91 -6.90
CA GLU A 276 6.94 8.59 -7.08
C GLU A 276 6.68 7.67 -5.88
N VAL A 277 6.66 6.38 -6.15
CA VAL A 277 6.73 5.33 -5.12
C VAL A 277 8.08 4.63 -5.29
N ARG A 278 8.90 4.66 -4.27
CA ARG A 278 10.27 4.14 -4.35
C ARG A 278 10.70 3.49 -3.03
N ASN A 279 11.52 2.46 -3.15
CA ASN A 279 12.11 1.78 -2.01
C ASN A 279 11.04 1.26 -1.03
N VAL A 280 10.20 0.34 -1.53
CA VAL A 280 9.15 -0.34 -0.76
C VAL A 280 9.58 -1.79 -0.57
N TYR A 281 9.67 -2.21 0.68
CA TYR A 281 10.04 -3.57 1.04
C TYR A 281 8.91 -4.27 1.77
N VAL A 282 8.38 -5.33 1.15
CA VAL A 282 7.25 -6.11 1.67
C VAL A 282 7.71 -7.55 1.88
N HIS A 283 7.86 -7.97 3.13
CA HIS A 283 8.48 -9.26 3.40
C HIS A 283 7.94 -9.95 4.66
N ASP A 284 8.08 -11.26 4.70
CA ASP A 284 7.69 -12.09 5.84
C ASP A 284 6.22 -11.87 6.31
N ASN A 285 5.33 -11.50 5.38
CA ASN A 285 3.90 -11.31 5.67
C ASN A 285 3.11 -12.56 5.30
N HIS A 286 1.94 -12.69 5.93
CA HIS A 286 0.91 -13.62 5.53
C HIS A 286 -0.28 -12.85 4.95
N PHE A 287 -0.58 -13.09 3.69
CA PHE A 287 -1.66 -12.45 2.97
C PHE A 287 -2.80 -13.43 2.74
N GLN A 288 -3.99 -13.06 3.18
CA GLN A 288 -5.23 -13.78 2.92
C GLN A 288 -6.15 -12.87 2.15
N THR A 289 -6.34 -13.13 0.88
CA THR A 289 -7.20 -12.30 0.05
C THR A 289 -8.26 -13.15 -0.64
N MET A 290 -9.49 -12.70 -0.59
CA MET A 290 -10.60 -13.27 -1.36
C MET A 290 -10.76 -12.56 -2.71
N GLY A 291 -10.05 -11.51 -2.91
CA GLY A 291 -10.08 -10.67 -4.09
C GLY A 291 -8.71 -10.54 -4.74
N ASN A 292 -8.63 -9.53 -5.50
CA ASN A 292 -7.58 -9.24 -6.42
C ASN A 292 -6.33 -8.70 -5.74
N TRP A 293 -5.31 -9.50 -5.64
CA TRP A 293 -3.96 -9.05 -5.38
C TRP A 293 -3.48 -8.18 -6.54
N ASN A 294 -3.66 -6.92 -6.47
CA ASN A 294 -3.26 -6.03 -7.53
C ASN A 294 -2.32 -4.96 -7.00
N TYR A 295 -1.19 -4.92 -7.63
CA TYR A 295 -0.55 -3.70 -8.00
C TYR A 295 -1.55 -2.98 -8.92
N ASN A 296 -2.30 -2.06 -8.37
CA ASN A 296 -3.28 -1.31 -9.13
C ASN A 296 -2.83 0.14 -9.29
N PRO A 297 -2.06 0.47 -10.30
CA PRO A 297 -2.01 1.82 -10.76
C PRO A 297 -3.32 2.08 -11.52
N TYR A 298 -4.25 2.78 -10.92
CA TYR A 298 -5.46 3.27 -11.61
C TYR A 298 -5.15 4.15 -12.83
N THR A 299 -3.90 4.18 -13.27
CA THR A 299 -3.47 5.12 -14.26
C THR A 299 -2.48 4.53 -15.23
N THR A 300 -2.94 4.39 -16.37
CA THR A 300 -2.34 3.88 -17.57
C THR A 300 -2.01 4.94 -18.57
N ARG A 301 -1.97 6.17 -18.13
CA ARG A 301 -1.64 7.29 -18.99
C ARG A 301 -0.13 7.51 -19.00
N PRO A 302 0.43 7.93 -20.13
CA PRO A 302 1.79 8.46 -20.15
C PRO A 302 1.95 9.52 -19.04
N GLY A 303 3.01 9.42 -18.24
CA GLY A 303 3.25 10.33 -17.12
C GLY A 303 2.76 9.83 -15.75
N CYS A 304 2.41 8.54 -15.62
CA CYS A 304 2.21 7.94 -14.29
C CYS A 304 3.44 8.15 -13.41
N PRO A 305 3.24 8.38 -12.11
CA PRO A 305 4.34 8.41 -11.16
C PRO A 305 5.20 7.15 -11.28
N PRO A 306 6.52 7.28 -11.30
CA PRO A 306 7.38 6.12 -11.35
C PRO A 306 7.22 5.29 -10.07
N VAL A 307 7.22 3.98 -10.23
CA VAL A 307 7.37 3.03 -9.13
C VAL A 307 8.68 2.32 -9.35
N THR A 308 9.57 2.42 -8.40
CA THR A 308 10.91 1.83 -8.49
C THR A 308 11.29 1.20 -7.17
N THR A 309 12.16 0.17 -7.24
CA THR A 309 12.72 -0.47 -6.06
C THR A 309 11.64 -1.01 -5.10
N VAL A 310 10.68 -1.75 -5.63
CA VAL A 310 9.71 -2.49 -4.81
C VAL A 310 10.16 -3.94 -4.73
N ARG A 311 10.33 -4.43 -3.51
CA ARG A 311 10.81 -5.78 -3.25
C ARG A 311 9.81 -6.57 -2.44
N PHE A 312 9.56 -7.80 -2.88
CA PHE A 312 8.72 -8.78 -2.19
C PHE A 312 9.55 -10.00 -1.85
N GLU A 313 9.57 -10.39 -0.57
CA GLU A 313 10.33 -11.57 -0.12
C GLU A 313 9.61 -12.33 0.97
N ASN A 314 9.72 -13.65 0.96
CA ASN A 314 9.26 -14.53 2.01
C ASN A 314 7.79 -14.32 2.43
N ASN A 315 6.94 -13.77 1.54
CA ASN A 315 5.54 -13.60 1.86
C ASN A 315 4.78 -14.88 1.56
N VAL A 316 3.92 -15.27 2.47
CA VAL A 316 2.97 -16.39 2.27
C VAL A 316 1.65 -15.81 1.81
N VAL A 317 1.08 -16.37 0.75
CA VAL A 317 -0.16 -15.87 0.16
C VAL A 317 -1.17 -16.99 0.06
N ASP A 318 -2.27 -16.88 0.82
CA ASP A 318 -3.39 -17.80 0.80
C ASP A 318 -4.57 -17.23 0.00
N GLY A 319 -5.25 -18.08 -0.75
CA GLY A 319 -6.49 -17.72 -1.44
C GLY A 319 -6.33 -17.04 -2.79
N ILE A 320 -5.10 -16.90 -3.31
CA ILE A 320 -4.90 -16.44 -4.67
C ILE A 320 -5.07 -17.63 -5.63
N GLU A 321 -6.16 -17.59 -6.37
CA GLU A 321 -6.26 -18.40 -7.58
C GLU A 321 -5.29 -17.84 -8.64
N PRO A 322 -4.49 -18.69 -9.32
CA PRO A 322 -3.63 -18.25 -10.42
C PRO A 322 -4.38 -17.51 -11.55
N ASN A 323 -5.69 -17.67 -11.61
CA ASN A 323 -6.59 -17.12 -12.62
C ASN A 323 -6.91 -15.63 -12.50
N PHE A 324 -6.34 -15.01 -11.52
CA PHE A 324 -6.63 -13.67 -11.08
C PHE A 324 -6.57 -12.57 -12.14
N PHE A 325 -5.67 -12.67 -13.11
CA PHE A 325 -5.46 -11.67 -14.16
C PHE A 325 -6.30 -11.91 -15.44
N GLU A 326 -7.07 -12.98 -15.50
CA GLU A 326 -7.74 -13.40 -16.72
C GLU A 326 -8.90 -12.49 -17.16
N THR A 327 -9.62 -11.95 -16.21
CA THR A 327 -10.79 -11.09 -16.48
C THR A 327 -10.43 -9.65 -16.81
N GLN A 328 -9.20 -9.24 -16.66
CA GLN A 328 -8.77 -7.85 -16.80
C GLN A 328 -7.76 -7.61 -17.93
N VAL A 329 -7.66 -8.52 -18.88
CA VAL A 329 -6.80 -8.35 -20.06
C VAL A 329 -7.18 -7.12 -20.90
N SER A 330 -8.44 -6.68 -20.86
CA SER A 330 -8.89 -5.44 -21.49
C SER A 330 -8.52 -4.18 -20.70
N ASP A 331 -8.29 -4.32 -19.40
CA ASP A 331 -7.95 -3.22 -18.49
C ASP A 331 -6.48 -3.25 -18.07
N MET A 332 -5.65 -3.95 -18.81
CA MET A 332 -4.22 -4.17 -18.53
C MET A 332 -3.34 -2.93 -18.54
N ASN A 333 -3.96 -1.87 -18.50
CA ASN A 333 -3.35 -0.60 -18.27
C ASN A 333 -2.74 -0.44 -16.84
N TYR A 334 -2.73 -1.43 -16.00
CA TYR A 334 -2.47 -1.31 -14.56
C TYR A 334 -1.00 -1.40 -14.12
N TYR A 335 -0.09 -1.82 -15.00
CA TYR A 335 1.30 -2.12 -14.63
C TYR A 335 2.32 -1.08 -15.06
N HIS A 336 1.91 0.08 -15.48
CA HIS A 336 2.67 0.92 -16.40
C HIS A 336 3.58 1.97 -15.77
N SER A 337 3.71 1.98 -14.49
CA SER A 337 4.64 2.89 -13.80
C SER A 337 5.91 2.20 -13.34
N SER A 338 5.93 0.88 -13.27
CA SER A 338 7.14 0.15 -12.91
C SER A 338 8.17 0.22 -14.04
N ARG A 339 9.43 0.40 -13.67
CA ARG A 339 10.57 0.37 -14.59
C ARG A 339 11.41 -0.90 -14.47
N GLU A 340 11.03 -1.79 -13.59
CA GLU A 340 11.72 -3.04 -13.29
C GLU A 340 10.74 -4.17 -13.01
N PHE A 341 11.18 -5.39 -13.11
CA PHE A 341 10.38 -6.55 -12.72
C PHE A 341 10.21 -6.62 -11.21
N HIS A 342 9.00 -6.94 -10.79
CA HIS A 342 8.68 -7.31 -9.42
C HIS A 342 8.45 -8.81 -9.36
N ASN A 343 8.86 -9.45 -8.24
CA ASN A 343 8.73 -10.90 -8.09
C ASN A 343 9.27 -11.65 -9.33
N GLY A 344 10.41 -11.21 -9.84
CA GLY A 344 11.06 -11.84 -11.00
C GLY A 344 11.62 -13.22 -10.68
N ASP A 345 11.89 -13.48 -9.42
CA ASP A 345 12.34 -14.76 -8.85
C ASP A 345 11.19 -15.69 -8.43
N PHE A 346 9.93 -15.23 -8.51
CA PHE A 346 8.71 -15.98 -8.15
C PHE A 346 8.63 -16.47 -6.70
N GLU A 347 9.52 -16.02 -5.81
CA GLU A 347 9.58 -16.48 -4.42
C GLU A 347 8.53 -15.83 -3.50
N SER A 348 7.73 -14.92 -4.02
CA SER A 348 6.61 -14.31 -3.28
C SER A 348 5.38 -15.21 -3.12
N GLY A 349 5.45 -16.49 -3.49
CA GLY A 349 4.38 -17.46 -3.27
C GLY A 349 3.22 -17.41 -4.29
N GLY A 350 3.40 -16.76 -5.45
CA GLY A 350 2.36 -16.69 -6.49
C GLY A 350 2.86 -16.05 -7.78
N LEU A 351 1.96 -15.88 -8.75
CA LEU A 351 2.22 -15.06 -9.94
C LEU A 351 1.97 -13.56 -9.69
N VAL A 352 2.23 -13.12 -8.48
CA VAL A 352 2.07 -11.73 -8.07
C VAL A 352 2.89 -10.82 -8.97
N PHE A 353 2.29 -9.73 -9.47
CA PHE A 353 2.81 -8.81 -10.48
C PHE A 353 2.92 -9.36 -11.91
N TRP A 354 2.75 -10.64 -12.11
CA TRP A 354 2.79 -11.23 -13.43
C TRP A 354 1.40 -11.30 -14.04
N ALA A 355 1.25 -10.70 -15.21
CA ALA A 355 0.09 -10.86 -16.05
C ALA A 355 0.31 -12.04 -17.02
N TYR A 356 -0.76 -12.65 -17.47
CA TYR A 356 -0.66 -13.75 -18.41
C TYR A 356 -1.84 -13.78 -19.38
N ARG A 357 -1.60 -14.39 -20.53
CA ARG A 357 -2.64 -14.79 -21.47
C ARG A 357 -2.66 -16.32 -21.50
N LYS A 358 -3.80 -16.89 -21.21
CA LYS A 358 -4.07 -18.31 -21.36
C LYS A 358 -4.64 -18.60 -22.74
N ASN A 359 -4.41 -19.82 -23.21
CA ASN A 359 -5.22 -20.41 -24.26
C ASN A 359 -6.51 -21.04 -23.66
N GLU A 360 -7.22 -21.88 -24.41
CA GLU A 360 -8.41 -22.59 -23.95
C GLU A 360 -8.14 -23.60 -22.80
N ASP A 361 -6.87 -23.93 -22.54
CA ASP A 361 -6.43 -24.76 -21.42
C ASP A 361 -6.17 -23.88 -20.20
N GLU A 362 -6.99 -24.02 -19.17
CA GLU A 362 -6.89 -23.24 -17.91
C GLU A 362 -5.54 -23.43 -17.20
N ASN A 363 -4.85 -24.55 -17.43
CA ASN A 363 -3.54 -24.84 -16.86
C ASN A 363 -2.37 -24.36 -17.74
N SER A 364 -2.64 -23.57 -18.77
CA SER A 364 -1.59 -23.12 -19.70
C SER A 364 -0.61 -22.11 -19.09
N VAL A 365 -0.92 -21.53 -17.94
CA VAL A 365 -0.01 -20.68 -17.16
C VAL A 365 -0.11 -21.07 -15.69
N SER A 366 1.01 -21.29 -15.05
CA SER A 366 1.07 -21.73 -13.65
C SER A 366 2.34 -21.25 -12.95
N LEU A 367 2.29 -21.18 -11.64
CA LEU A 367 3.47 -21.22 -10.78
C LEU A 367 3.84 -22.67 -10.57
N SER A 368 5.11 -23.00 -10.64
CA SER A 368 5.64 -24.34 -10.36
C SER A 368 6.78 -24.24 -9.37
N CYS A 369 7.08 -25.36 -8.69
CA CYS A 369 8.16 -25.47 -7.74
C CYS A 369 9.02 -26.69 -8.07
N ASP A 370 10.33 -26.57 -7.96
CA ASP A 370 11.22 -27.72 -8.09
C ASP A 370 11.36 -28.54 -6.80
N GLY A 371 12.18 -29.58 -6.84
CA GLY A 371 12.40 -30.46 -5.67
C GLY A 371 13.21 -29.81 -4.54
N GLU A 372 13.77 -28.62 -4.74
CA GLU A 372 14.57 -27.85 -3.80
C GLU A 372 13.78 -26.70 -3.18
N GLY A 373 12.54 -26.48 -3.64
CA GLY A 373 11.66 -25.43 -3.15
C GLY A 373 11.73 -24.10 -3.92
N ASN A 374 12.51 -24.04 -5.01
CA ASN A 374 12.60 -22.86 -5.85
C ASN A 374 11.38 -22.72 -6.77
N HIS A 375 10.73 -21.57 -6.78
CA HIS A 375 9.56 -21.29 -7.58
C HIS A 375 9.91 -20.67 -8.93
N PHE A 376 9.08 -20.91 -9.92
CA PHE A 376 9.23 -20.35 -11.26
C PHE A 376 7.90 -20.27 -12.00
N GLY A 377 7.78 -19.30 -12.91
CA GLY A 377 6.64 -19.18 -13.80
C GLY A 377 6.71 -20.21 -14.95
N CYS A 378 5.58 -20.81 -15.28
CA CYS A 378 5.50 -21.79 -16.37
C CYS A 378 4.36 -21.44 -17.32
N ILE A 379 4.66 -21.48 -18.62
CA ILE A 379 3.66 -21.52 -19.66
C ILE A 379 3.70 -22.88 -20.35
N SER A 380 2.56 -23.49 -20.53
CA SER A 380 2.44 -24.78 -21.22
C SER A 380 1.29 -24.75 -22.22
N SER A 381 1.35 -25.58 -23.26
CA SER A 381 0.21 -25.80 -24.10
C SER A 381 0.22 -27.23 -24.57
N LEU A 382 -0.83 -27.92 -24.29
CA LEU A 382 -1.11 -29.26 -24.78
C LEU A 382 -1.83 -29.21 -26.12
N GLU A 383 -2.46 -28.07 -26.43
CA GLU A 383 -3.21 -27.83 -27.67
C GLU A 383 -2.82 -26.53 -28.36
N LYS A 384 -3.46 -26.21 -29.46
CA LYS A 384 -3.21 -24.99 -30.22
C LYS A 384 -3.65 -23.76 -29.45
N GLY A 385 -2.81 -22.76 -29.36
CA GLY A 385 -3.14 -21.46 -28.75
C GLY A 385 -1.90 -20.76 -28.20
N GLU A 386 -1.95 -19.45 -28.18
CA GLU A 386 -0.91 -18.62 -27.57
C GLU A 386 -1.01 -18.66 -26.05
N ALA A 387 0.12 -18.78 -25.40
CA ALA A 387 0.24 -18.56 -23.96
C ALA A 387 1.38 -17.60 -23.70
N SER A 388 1.22 -16.72 -22.71
CA SER A 388 2.26 -15.77 -22.34
C SER A 388 2.22 -15.44 -20.87
N LEU A 389 3.38 -15.12 -20.29
CA LEU A 389 3.58 -14.66 -18.94
C LEU A 389 4.49 -13.44 -18.99
N TYR A 390 4.06 -12.29 -18.46
CA TYR A 390 4.74 -11.03 -18.66
C TYR A 390 4.40 -9.99 -17.61
N GLN A 391 5.19 -8.93 -17.56
CA GLN A 391 4.86 -7.71 -16.83
C GLN A 391 4.78 -6.51 -17.77
N GLY A 392 3.98 -5.53 -17.42
CA GLY A 392 3.94 -4.24 -18.07
C GLY A 392 4.95 -3.28 -17.42
N LEU A 393 5.94 -2.82 -18.18
CA LEU A 393 6.97 -1.93 -17.69
C LEU A 393 7.02 -0.65 -18.52
N TYR A 394 7.25 0.48 -17.86
CA TYR A 394 7.52 1.74 -18.55
C TYR A 394 8.98 1.79 -19.01
N ILE A 395 9.21 2.01 -20.31
CA ILE A 395 10.54 2.11 -20.88
C ILE A 395 10.72 3.51 -21.50
N SER A 396 11.84 4.14 -21.16
CA SER A 396 12.22 5.43 -21.74
C SER A 396 12.72 5.27 -23.15
N ALA A 397 12.35 6.20 -24.06
CA ALA A 397 12.79 6.19 -25.44
C ALA A 397 14.31 6.14 -25.54
N HIS A 398 14.81 5.29 -26.44
CA HIS A 398 16.24 5.12 -26.74
C HIS A 398 17.12 4.70 -25.55
N ALA A 399 16.53 4.41 -24.38
CA ALA A 399 17.28 3.83 -23.27
C ALA A 399 17.81 2.44 -23.69
N PRO A 400 19.10 2.17 -23.53
CA PRO A 400 19.63 0.82 -23.77
C PRO A 400 19.15 -0.09 -22.65
N CYS A 401 18.35 -1.08 -22.99
CA CYS A 401 17.79 -2.06 -22.07
C CYS A 401 18.34 -3.45 -22.34
N CYS A 402 18.43 -4.27 -21.29
CA CYS A 402 18.70 -5.69 -21.42
C CYS A 402 17.65 -6.47 -20.61
N PHE A 403 16.88 -7.30 -21.27
CA PHE A 403 16.02 -8.27 -20.61
C PHE A 403 16.77 -9.57 -20.38
N TRP A 404 16.94 -9.93 -19.13
CA TRP A 404 17.62 -11.13 -18.70
C TRP A 404 16.68 -12.00 -17.87
N ALA A 405 16.73 -13.32 -18.07
CA ALA A 405 16.01 -14.27 -17.25
C ALA A 405 16.68 -15.65 -17.30
N LYS A 406 16.47 -16.47 -16.29
CA LYS A 406 16.76 -17.89 -16.33
C LYS A 406 15.57 -18.61 -16.96
N VAL A 407 15.80 -19.35 -18.02
CA VAL A 407 14.71 -19.98 -18.78
C VAL A 407 15.03 -21.45 -19.13
N GLN A 408 13.97 -22.23 -19.29
CA GLN A 408 14.03 -23.59 -19.78
C GLN A 408 12.83 -23.83 -20.70
N THR A 409 12.99 -24.55 -21.82
CA THR A 409 11.90 -24.79 -22.76
C THR A 409 11.85 -26.25 -23.22
N SER A 410 10.73 -26.63 -23.79
CA SER A 410 10.60 -27.90 -24.52
C SER A 410 11.26 -27.89 -25.90
N GLY A 411 11.90 -26.81 -26.29
CA GLY A 411 12.65 -26.68 -27.56
C GLY A 411 11.89 -26.07 -28.73
N ASP A 412 10.58 -25.81 -28.62
CA ASP A 412 9.79 -25.36 -29.78
C ASP A 412 9.06 -24.02 -29.54
N LYS A 413 9.37 -23.04 -30.44
CA LYS A 413 8.59 -21.80 -30.65
C LYS A 413 8.24 -20.97 -29.40
N CYS A 414 9.06 -21.04 -28.38
CA CYS A 414 9.01 -20.12 -27.25
C CYS A 414 9.98 -18.98 -27.52
N ARG A 415 9.65 -17.81 -26.97
CA ARG A 415 10.55 -16.64 -27.02
C ARG A 415 10.38 -15.75 -25.81
N MET A 416 11.43 -15.06 -25.47
CA MET A 416 11.37 -13.84 -24.68
C MET A 416 10.94 -12.70 -25.61
N PHE A 417 10.13 -11.76 -25.11
CA PHE A 417 9.59 -10.69 -25.96
C PHE A 417 9.47 -9.35 -25.27
N VAL A 418 9.48 -8.29 -26.08
CA VAL A 418 9.10 -6.92 -25.72
C VAL A 418 8.04 -6.47 -26.73
N ARG A 419 6.86 -6.09 -26.24
CA ARG A 419 5.72 -5.71 -27.06
C ARG A 419 5.17 -4.37 -26.59
N ASN A 420 4.97 -3.45 -27.52
CA ASN A 420 4.31 -2.18 -27.20
C ASN A 420 2.86 -2.45 -26.75
N LEU A 421 2.46 -1.85 -25.64
CA LEU A 421 1.14 -2.12 -25.09
C LEU A 421 0.00 -1.60 -25.96
N GLU A 422 0.12 -0.37 -26.47
CA GLU A 422 -0.95 0.27 -27.22
C GLU A 422 -1.13 -0.33 -28.62
N THR A 423 -0.02 -0.51 -29.32
CA THR A 423 -0.05 -1.01 -30.72
C THR A 423 -0.01 -2.52 -30.82
N GLN A 424 0.31 -3.23 -29.73
CA GLN A 424 0.57 -4.67 -29.70
C GLN A 424 1.70 -5.12 -30.64
N ALA A 425 2.48 -4.18 -31.16
CA ALA A 425 3.61 -4.48 -32.02
C ALA A 425 4.76 -5.13 -31.24
N LEU A 426 5.31 -6.20 -31.79
CA LEU A 426 6.54 -6.81 -31.28
C LEU A 426 7.72 -5.86 -31.59
N VAL A 427 8.39 -5.38 -30.53
CA VAL A 427 9.51 -4.44 -30.64
C VAL A 427 10.83 -5.17 -30.64
N ALA A 428 10.98 -6.17 -29.79
CA ALA A 428 12.17 -7.00 -29.72
C ALA A 428 11.81 -8.40 -29.23
N SER A 429 12.59 -9.39 -29.59
CA SER A 429 12.42 -10.76 -29.10
C SER A 429 13.70 -11.58 -29.26
N ARG A 430 13.77 -12.63 -28.47
CA ARG A 430 14.77 -13.69 -28.60
C ARG A 430 14.10 -15.05 -28.56
N ASP A 431 14.27 -15.86 -29.62
CA ASP A 431 13.78 -17.22 -29.67
C ASP A 431 14.53 -18.10 -28.66
N LEU A 432 13.82 -19.02 -28.03
CA LEU A 432 14.32 -19.95 -27.04
C LEU A 432 14.36 -21.36 -27.61
N SER A 433 15.48 -22.04 -27.42
CA SER A 433 15.67 -23.43 -27.85
C SER A 433 16.36 -24.31 -26.79
N ASN A 434 16.68 -23.77 -25.68
CA ASN A 434 17.38 -24.42 -24.56
C ASN A 434 16.46 -25.38 -23.81
N THR A 435 16.85 -26.64 -23.73
CA THR A 435 16.10 -27.69 -23.02
C THR A 435 16.49 -27.84 -21.56
N GLU A 436 17.61 -27.24 -21.18
CA GLU A 436 18.07 -27.13 -19.79
C GLU A 436 17.89 -25.69 -19.32
N TRP A 437 17.96 -25.49 -18.01
CA TRP A 437 17.96 -24.14 -17.44
C TRP A 437 19.19 -23.37 -17.86
N GLU A 438 19.00 -22.26 -18.56
CA GLU A 438 20.06 -21.38 -19.01
C GLU A 438 19.72 -19.91 -18.74
N ASP A 439 20.76 -19.12 -18.52
CA ASP A 439 20.70 -17.67 -18.48
C ASP A 439 20.58 -17.12 -19.88
N VAL A 440 19.48 -16.51 -20.21
CA VAL A 440 19.21 -15.96 -21.55
C VAL A 440 18.91 -14.48 -21.43
N TRP A 441 19.52 -13.69 -22.32
CA TRP A 441 19.29 -12.24 -22.36
C TRP A 441 19.34 -11.71 -23.79
N PHE A 442 18.76 -10.53 -23.99
CA PHE A 442 18.97 -9.75 -25.20
C PHE A 442 18.88 -8.26 -24.91
N GLU A 443 19.66 -7.50 -25.68
CA GLU A 443 19.66 -6.06 -25.63
C GLU A 443 18.62 -5.49 -26.60
N PHE A 444 17.97 -4.38 -26.18
CA PHE A 444 17.01 -3.66 -27.03
C PHE A 444 16.91 -2.19 -26.62
N SER A 445 16.28 -1.41 -27.44
CA SER A 445 15.79 -0.09 -27.13
C SER A 445 14.42 0.12 -27.76
N VAL A 446 13.64 1.04 -27.20
CA VAL A 446 12.33 1.38 -27.74
C VAL A 446 12.37 2.75 -28.44
N PRO A 447 11.61 2.95 -29.52
CA PRO A 447 11.64 4.22 -30.26
C PRO A 447 10.95 5.37 -29.52
N GLU A 448 9.98 5.05 -28.68
CA GLU A 448 9.15 6.00 -27.92
C GLU A 448 9.05 5.59 -26.47
N SER A 449 9.03 6.57 -25.57
CA SER A 449 8.75 6.31 -24.15
C SER A 449 7.31 5.83 -24.00
N GLY A 450 7.10 4.79 -23.20
CA GLY A 450 5.77 4.24 -23.01
C GLY A 450 5.79 2.90 -22.30
N ASN A 451 4.68 2.24 -22.36
CA ASN A 451 4.45 0.99 -21.65
C ASN A 451 4.61 -0.20 -22.60
N TYR A 452 5.35 -1.19 -22.13
CA TYR A 452 5.70 -2.39 -22.88
C TYR A 452 5.43 -3.64 -22.04
N HIS A 453 4.87 -4.66 -22.66
CA HIS A 453 4.83 -5.99 -22.10
C HIS A 453 6.17 -6.68 -22.31
N ILE A 454 6.76 -7.20 -21.24
CA ILE A 454 8.04 -7.91 -21.28
C ILE A 454 7.89 -9.24 -20.55
N GLY A 455 8.28 -10.32 -21.19
CA GLY A 455 8.14 -11.65 -20.61
C GLY A 455 8.47 -12.78 -21.58
N ILE A 456 7.83 -13.92 -21.36
CA ILE A 456 7.91 -15.08 -22.25
C ILE A 456 6.56 -15.35 -22.89
N GLU A 457 6.60 -15.76 -24.15
CA GLU A 457 5.42 -16.19 -24.87
C GLU A 457 5.67 -17.42 -25.74
N ARG A 458 4.60 -18.03 -26.12
CA ARG A 458 4.58 -19.16 -27.02
C ARG A 458 3.57 -18.94 -28.13
N GLY A 459 3.97 -19.19 -29.36
CA GLY A 459 3.12 -19.01 -30.54
C GLY A 459 2.09 -20.11 -30.75
N GLU A 460 1.08 -19.84 -31.60
CA GLU A 460 -0.15 -20.60 -31.78
C GLU A 460 0.03 -22.08 -32.25
N ALA A 461 1.14 -22.44 -32.85
CA ALA A 461 1.22 -23.66 -33.69
C ALA A 461 1.95 -24.84 -33.04
N ALA A 462 2.45 -24.73 -31.81
CA ALA A 462 3.31 -25.75 -31.25
C ALA A 462 2.81 -26.29 -29.91
N LYS A 463 3.12 -27.56 -29.64
CA LYS A 463 2.96 -28.17 -28.29
C LYS A 463 4.29 -27.98 -27.56
N GLY A 464 4.22 -27.64 -26.27
CA GLY A 464 5.41 -27.54 -25.44
C GLY A 464 5.21 -26.60 -24.26
N TRP A 465 6.26 -26.32 -23.57
CA TRP A 465 6.28 -25.50 -22.39
C TRP A 465 7.52 -24.60 -22.36
N ALA A 466 7.43 -23.50 -21.64
CA ALA A 466 8.57 -22.70 -21.24
C ALA A 466 8.43 -22.32 -19.77
N LYS A 467 9.55 -22.25 -19.10
CA LYS A 467 9.68 -21.83 -17.72
C LYS A 467 10.57 -20.60 -17.66
N ILE A 468 10.26 -19.72 -16.73
CA ILE A 468 11.02 -18.49 -16.49
C ILE A 468 11.22 -18.29 -14.99
N ASP A 469 12.40 -17.84 -14.64
CA ASP A 469 12.82 -17.53 -13.29
C ASP A 469 13.83 -16.38 -13.33
N ASN A 470 13.98 -15.70 -12.20
CA ASN A 470 14.97 -14.62 -12.05
C ASN A 470 14.91 -13.54 -13.14
N ALA A 471 13.71 -13.14 -13.56
CA ALA A 471 13.51 -12.16 -14.62
C ALA A 471 13.91 -10.74 -14.18
N VAL A 472 14.72 -10.07 -14.98
CA VAL A 472 15.25 -8.74 -14.69
C VAL A 472 15.29 -7.87 -15.94
N LEU A 473 14.94 -6.60 -15.80
CA LEU A 473 15.17 -5.57 -16.82
C LEU A 473 16.27 -4.61 -16.35
N LEU A 474 17.33 -4.55 -17.12
CA LEU A 474 18.49 -3.70 -16.87
C LEU A 474 18.52 -2.51 -17.82
N GLY A 475 19.09 -1.39 -17.37
CA GLY A 475 19.40 -0.26 -18.23
C GLY A 475 18.22 0.66 -18.54
N ASN A 476 17.02 0.42 -18.04
CA ASN A 476 15.82 1.25 -18.24
C ASN A 476 15.86 2.53 -17.38
N ASN A 477 17.00 3.21 -17.35
CA ASN A 477 17.20 4.34 -16.44
C ASN A 477 17.33 5.64 -17.19
N ASP A 478 16.62 6.66 -16.69
CA ASP A 478 17.10 8.02 -16.87
C ASP A 478 18.41 8.15 -16.12
N ALA A 479 19.38 8.84 -16.70
CA ALA A 479 20.72 9.06 -16.11
C ALA A 479 20.72 9.63 -14.69
N ALA A 480 19.57 10.05 -14.18
CA ALA A 480 19.36 10.57 -12.83
C ALA A 480 19.45 9.52 -11.72
N PHE A 481 19.32 8.23 -12.01
CA PHE A 481 19.30 7.18 -10.97
C PHE A 481 20.62 6.41 -10.81
N GLY A 482 21.67 6.79 -11.51
CA GLY A 482 23.04 6.32 -11.21
C GLY A 482 23.28 4.80 -11.29
N TYR A 483 22.44 4.08 -11.98
CA TYR A 483 22.63 2.64 -12.16
C TYR A 483 23.79 2.40 -13.12
N ALA A 484 24.90 2.02 -12.53
CA ALA A 484 26.01 1.51 -13.30
C ALA A 484 25.50 0.34 -14.18
N ARG A 485 25.86 0.33 -15.45
CA ARG A 485 25.76 -0.84 -16.30
C ARG A 485 26.25 -2.02 -15.48
N VAL A 486 25.36 -2.87 -15.04
CA VAL A 486 25.78 -4.18 -14.60
C VAL A 486 26.18 -4.89 -15.85
N ALA A 487 27.47 -4.99 -15.98
CA ALA A 487 28.08 -5.68 -17.09
C ALA A 487 27.44 -7.05 -17.25
N THR A 488 27.21 -7.40 -18.41
CA THR A 488 27.30 -8.61 -19.18
C THR A 488 28.03 -9.83 -18.57
N ASP A 489 28.09 -9.95 -17.24
CA ASP A 489 28.63 -11.13 -16.59
C ASP A 489 27.49 -11.98 -16.00
N PRO A 490 27.01 -12.99 -16.73
CA PRO A 490 25.93 -13.86 -16.28
C PRO A 490 26.34 -14.77 -15.12
N GLN A 491 27.59 -14.78 -14.70
CA GLN A 491 28.10 -15.61 -13.60
C GLN A 491 28.07 -14.90 -12.23
N ARG A 492 27.72 -13.64 -12.19
CA ARG A 492 27.47 -13.00 -10.91
C ARG A 492 26.11 -13.45 -10.40
N SER A 493 26.14 -14.15 -9.28
CA SER A 493 24.95 -14.53 -8.55
C SER A 493 24.01 -13.31 -8.45
N TRP A 494 22.91 -13.39 -9.14
CA TRP A 494 21.89 -12.38 -9.13
C TRP A 494 21.29 -12.26 -7.73
N LYS A 495 21.75 -11.29 -7.02
CA LYS A 495 20.89 -10.63 -6.04
C LYS A 495 20.38 -9.40 -6.75
N PRO A 496 19.07 -9.10 -6.73
CA PRO A 496 18.58 -7.87 -7.28
C PRO A 496 19.48 -6.74 -6.79
N LEU A 497 19.94 -5.87 -7.67
CA LEU A 497 20.79 -4.72 -7.29
C LEU A 497 20.06 -3.69 -6.44
N TYR A 498 18.82 -3.97 -6.12
CA TYR A 498 17.93 -3.13 -5.35
C TYR A 498 17.76 -3.72 -3.98
N PHE A 499 18.74 -3.46 -3.14
CA PHE A 499 18.58 -3.74 -1.74
C PHE A 499 17.78 -2.62 -1.10
N TYR A 500 16.68 -2.96 -0.44
CA TYR A 500 16.35 -2.28 0.77
C TYR A 500 17.58 -2.46 1.68
N ASP A 501 18.34 -1.41 1.84
CA ASP A 501 19.40 -1.38 2.82
C ASP A 501 18.83 -0.71 4.07
N PRO A 502 18.58 -1.45 5.15
CA PRO A 502 18.11 -0.84 6.39
C PRO A 502 19.12 0.17 6.95
N ASP A 503 20.36 0.19 6.48
CA ASP A 503 21.36 1.17 6.87
C ASP A 503 21.22 2.49 6.10
N LEU A 504 20.57 2.50 4.91
CA LEU A 504 20.19 3.73 4.22
C LEU A 504 19.13 4.55 4.97
N TRP A 505 18.38 3.92 5.88
CA TRP A 505 17.47 4.63 6.78
C TRP A 505 18.20 5.51 7.81
N LYS A 506 19.48 5.24 8.05
CA LYS A 506 20.26 5.92 9.09
C LYS A 506 20.95 7.17 8.59
N ASP A 507 21.15 7.30 7.28
CA ASP A 507 22.00 8.34 6.69
C ASP A 507 21.25 9.53 6.10
N GLU A 508 19.91 9.49 6.02
CA GLU A 508 19.07 10.63 5.63
C GLU A 508 18.41 11.35 6.83
N LYS A 509 19.04 11.31 7.99
CA LYS A 509 18.61 12.08 9.17
C LYS A 509 19.18 13.50 9.16
#